data_e54ea8af1183993e89e0e05023063943
#
_entry.id   e54ea8af1183993e89e0e05023063943
#
_cell.length_a   1.000
_cell.length_b   1.000
_cell.length_c   1.000
_cell.angle_alpha   90.00
_cell.angle_beta   90.00
_cell.angle_gamma   90.00
#
_symmetry.space_group_name_H-M   'P 1'
#
loop_
_entity.id
_entity.type
_entity.pdbx_description
1 polymer ?
#
loop_
_entity_poly.entity_id
_entity_poly.type
_entity_poly.pdbx_seq_one_letter_code
_entity_poly.pdbx_strand_id
1 'polypeptide(L)'
;MEMNDKMQNMQAAETAAEQTLPVQELPADIPDEVRQKLAQDLNEEATEDLKQDMREAEKEEANDEEVKANPEMLTKSRLLKLLIKKQYVKLREVTEEEQPADLAELLEELDENNRLVVFRLLKKEVATEAFAYMSDEARDDLVNAFSDVELVGAIEEMSLDDAADLLEDMPAGVVKRVLEKSSKQTRESLNKLLNYPESSAGSLMTPEYVRLREDMTVAQAFEAIRKQ
;
A
#
# COMPACT_ATOMS: atom_id res chain seq x y z
N MET A 1 38.57 -7.58 29.10
CA MET A 1 38.31 -7.99 27.71
C MET A 1 36.82 -7.85 27.38
N GLU A 2 35.90 -8.23 28.28
CA GLU A 2 34.44 -8.14 28.07
C GLU A 2 33.82 -6.73 27.99
N MET A 3 34.47 -5.72 28.57
CA MET A 3 33.95 -4.34 28.56
C MET A 3 34.18 -3.62 27.24
N ASN A 4 35.23 -4.02 26.49
CA ASN A 4 35.56 -3.43 25.19
C ASN A 4 34.65 -3.97 24.10
N ASP A 5 34.24 -5.27 24.17
CA ASP A 5 33.29 -5.90 23.24
C ASP A 5 31.87 -5.35 23.40
N LYS A 6 31.47 -5.01 24.63
CA LYS A 6 30.16 -4.34 24.87
C LYS A 6 30.12 -2.91 24.32
N MET A 7 31.22 -2.17 24.46
CA MET A 7 31.31 -0.82 23.88
C MET A 7 31.34 -0.84 22.34
N GLN A 8 32.05 -1.80 21.73
CA GLN A 8 32.05 -1.96 20.27
C GLN A 8 30.67 -2.38 19.74
N ASN A 9 29.96 -3.27 20.44
CA ASN A 9 28.61 -3.66 20.05
C ASN A 9 27.57 -2.54 20.28
N MET A 10 27.74 -1.70 21.30
CA MET A 10 26.91 -0.50 21.47
C MET A 10 27.19 0.55 20.40
N GLN A 11 28.45 0.79 20.05
CA GLN A 11 28.80 1.70 18.95
C GLN A 11 28.38 1.18 17.57
N ALA A 12 28.43 -0.13 17.35
CA ALA A 12 27.90 -0.74 16.10
C ALA A 12 26.35 -0.64 16.02
N ALA A 13 25.66 -0.75 17.15
CA ALA A 13 24.21 -0.56 17.21
C ALA A 13 23.80 0.92 17.05
N GLU A 14 24.58 1.87 17.61
CA GLU A 14 24.35 3.30 17.38
C GLU A 14 24.67 3.71 15.93
N THR A 15 25.70 3.14 15.31
CA THR A 15 26.05 3.44 13.91
C THR A 15 25.02 2.85 12.92
N ALA A 16 24.42 1.70 13.25
CA ALA A 16 23.34 1.12 12.45
C ALA A 16 22.00 1.92 12.56
N ALA A 17 21.78 2.59 13.71
CA ALA A 17 20.63 3.47 13.89
C ALA A 17 20.75 4.82 13.15
N GLU A 18 21.96 5.24 12.77
CA GLU A 18 22.21 6.49 12.03
C GLU A 18 22.06 6.36 10.50
N GLN A 19 21.93 5.13 9.96
CA GLN A 19 21.86 4.87 8.52
C GLN A 19 20.44 4.65 7.97
N THR A 20 19.41 4.65 8.83
CA THR A 20 18.02 4.60 8.37
C THR A 20 17.55 5.99 7.93
N LEU A 21 16.86 6.06 6.80
CA LEU A 21 16.13 7.25 6.35
C LEU A 21 15.36 7.86 7.53
N PRO A 22 15.47 9.18 7.77
CA PRO A 22 14.64 9.79 8.80
C PRO A 22 13.17 9.62 8.42
N VAL A 23 12.40 8.96 9.28
CA VAL A 23 10.95 8.71 9.16
C VAL A 23 10.18 10.00 8.79
N GLN A 24 10.75 11.17 9.06
CA GLN A 24 10.21 12.49 8.79
C GLN A 24 10.17 12.89 7.31
N GLU A 25 10.93 12.22 6.42
CA GLU A 25 10.94 12.47 4.98
C GLU A 25 9.80 11.77 4.24
N LEU A 26 9.16 10.78 4.90
CA LEU A 26 8.05 10.02 4.33
C LEU A 26 6.72 10.77 4.51
N PRO A 27 5.75 10.57 3.60
CA PRO A 27 4.44 11.22 3.67
C PRO A 27 3.74 10.99 5.02
N ALA A 28 3.13 12.05 5.56
CA ALA A 28 2.58 12.05 6.91
C ALA A 28 1.28 11.23 7.05
N ASP A 29 0.60 10.96 5.95
CA ASP A 29 -0.61 10.14 5.86
C ASP A 29 -0.32 8.63 5.90
N ILE A 30 0.95 8.22 5.76
CA ILE A 30 1.36 6.83 5.95
C ILE A 30 1.41 6.53 7.46
N PRO A 31 0.78 5.44 7.93
CA PRO A 31 0.84 5.02 9.34
C PRO A 31 2.28 4.88 9.85
N ASP A 32 2.51 5.22 11.12
CA ASP A 32 3.87 5.24 11.70
C ASP A 32 4.60 3.90 11.60
N GLU A 33 3.90 2.79 11.75
CA GLU A 33 4.47 1.44 11.63
C GLU A 33 4.95 1.16 10.20
N VAL A 34 4.17 1.57 9.20
CA VAL A 34 4.53 1.44 7.79
C VAL A 34 5.70 2.36 7.44
N ARG A 35 5.72 3.60 7.99
CA ARG A 35 6.85 4.52 7.81
C ARG A 35 8.15 3.98 8.37
N GLN A 36 8.11 3.35 9.54
CA GLN A 36 9.29 2.72 10.13
C GLN A 36 9.81 1.57 9.26
N LYS A 37 8.92 0.76 8.71
CA LYS A 37 9.28 -0.35 7.84
C LYS A 37 9.84 0.14 6.50
N LEU A 38 9.20 1.14 5.87
CA LEU A 38 9.72 1.80 4.67
C LEU A 38 11.11 2.40 4.89
N ALA A 39 11.36 3.00 6.05
CA ALA A 39 12.68 3.54 6.38
C ALA A 39 13.74 2.44 6.53
N GLN A 40 13.36 1.23 6.93
CA GLN A 40 14.26 0.07 6.95
C GLN A 40 14.49 -0.50 5.55
N ASP A 41 13.44 -0.62 4.74
CA ASP A 41 13.51 -1.14 3.37
C ASP A 41 14.32 -0.21 2.44
N LEU A 42 14.35 1.09 2.73
CA LEU A 42 15.12 2.12 2.00
C LEU A 42 16.47 2.44 2.67
N ASN A 43 17.11 1.48 3.29
CA ASN A 43 18.45 1.64 3.87
C ASN A 43 19.54 1.82 2.78
N GLU A 44 20.80 2.06 3.18
CA GLU A 44 21.90 2.31 2.23
C GLU A 44 22.15 1.13 1.26
N GLU A 45 22.04 -0.09 1.74
CA GLU A 45 22.25 -1.31 0.95
C GLU A 45 21.15 -1.46 -0.12
N ALA A 46 19.89 -1.34 0.29
CA ALA A 46 18.76 -1.33 -0.63
C ALA A 46 18.84 -0.16 -1.66
N THR A 47 19.41 0.98 -1.26
CA THR A 47 19.61 2.11 -2.17
C THR A 47 20.66 1.82 -3.26
N GLU A 48 21.67 1.00 -3.00
CA GLU A 48 22.63 0.59 -4.03
C GLU A 48 22.01 -0.41 -5.01
N ASP A 49 21.21 -1.37 -4.51
CA ASP A 49 20.44 -2.30 -5.34
C ASP A 49 19.46 -1.53 -6.25
N LEU A 50 18.70 -0.58 -5.68
CA LEU A 50 17.83 0.32 -6.45
C LEU A 50 18.55 1.06 -7.56
N LYS A 51 19.79 1.50 -7.32
CA LYS A 51 20.61 2.18 -8.35
C LYS A 51 21.03 1.24 -9.47
N GLN A 52 21.27 -0.02 -9.16
CA GLN A 52 21.57 -1.03 -10.15
C GLN A 52 20.35 -1.31 -11.01
N ASP A 53 19.20 -1.58 -10.42
CA ASP A 53 17.93 -1.85 -11.11
C ASP A 53 17.53 -0.68 -12.02
N MET A 54 17.68 0.56 -11.52
CA MET A 54 17.43 1.76 -12.32
C MET A 54 18.32 1.81 -13.57
N ARG A 55 19.63 1.47 -13.45
CA ARG A 55 20.54 1.49 -14.60
C ARG A 55 20.22 0.40 -15.61
N GLU A 56 19.71 -0.73 -15.16
CA GLU A 56 19.27 -1.82 -16.03
C GLU A 56 18.00 -1.41 -16.76
N ALA A 57 17.01 -0.86 -16.06
CA ALA A 57 15.79 -0.32 -16.65
C ALA A 57 16.07 0.81 -17.67
N GLU A 58 16.98 1.76 -17.36
CA GLU A 58 17.38 2.82 -18.30
C GLU A 58 17.99 2.26 -19.59
N LYS A 59 18.68 1.11 -19.56
CA LYS A 59 19.24 0.47 -20.74
C LYS A 59 18.17 -0.23 -21.59
N GLU A 60 17.19 -0.85 -20.94
CA GLU A 60 16.07 -1.50 -21.60
C GLU A 60 15.19 -0.47 -22.30
N GLU A 61 14.83 0.60 -21.59
CA GLU A 61 14.02 1.71 -22.08
C GLU A 61 14.71 2.58 -23.13
N ALA A 62 16.06 2.57 -23.19
CA ALA A 62 16.84 3.41 -24.12
C ALA A 62 16.52 3.18 -25.61
N ASN A 63 15.94 2.03 -25.97
CA ASN A 63 15.54 1.69 -27.32
C ASN A 63 14.03 1.80 -27.57
N ASP A 64 13.23 2.05 -26.52
CA ASP A 64 11.79 2.16 -26.63
C ASP A 64 11.40 3.45 -27.35
N GLU A 65 10.60 3.32 -28.41
CA GLU A 65 10.16 4.45 -29.24
C GLU A 65 9.10 5.30 -28.53
N GLU A 66 8.25 4.69 -27.69
CA GLU A 66 7.21 5.40 -26.91
C GLU A 66 7.85 6.25 -25.81
N VAL A 67 8.81 5.71 -25.09
CA VAL A 67 9.57 6.45 -24.06
C VAL A 67 10.32 7.63 -24.67
N LYS A 68 10.91 7.44 -25.87
CA LYS A 68 11.57 8.53 -26.61
C LYS A 68 10.59 9.60 -27.08
N ALA A 69 9.39 9.22 -27.48
CA ALA A 69 8.35 10.13 -27.95
C ALA A 69 7.72 10.92 -26.79
N ASN A 70 7.64 10.33 -25.61
CA ASN A 70 7.06 10.95 -24.41
C ASN A 70 8.03 10.87 -23.19
N PRO A 71 8.97 11.82 -23.06
CA PRO A 71 9.90 11.84 -21.92
C PRO A 71 9.27 12.02 -20.54
N GLU A 72 8.00 12.43 -20.49
CA GLU A 72 7.23 12.58 -19.25
C GLU A 72 6.47 11.28 -18.87
N MET A 73 6.47 10.27 -19.74
CA MET A 73 5.86 8.97 -19.48
C MET A 73 6.42 8.37 -18.17
N LEU A 74 5.53 7.77 -17.38
CA LEU A 74 5.96 7.04 -16.19
C LEU A 74 6.55 5.69 -16.62
N THR A 75 7.79 5.44 -16.23
CA THR A 75 8.53 4.22 -16.55
C THR A 75 9.13 3.64 -15.28
N LYS A 76 9.58 2.39 -15.34
CA LYS A 76 10.27 1.70 -14.25
C LYS A 76 11.50 2.51 -13.79
N SER A 77 12.34 2.96 -14.72
CA SER A 77 13.54 3.76 -14.38
C SER A 77 13.16 5.10 -13.71
N ARG A 78 12.08 5.73 -14.17
CA ARG A 78 11.60 6.98 -13.61
C ARG A 78 11.09 6.80 -12.17
N LEU A 79 10.33 5.73 -11.89
CA LEU A 79 9.89 5.38 -10.54
C LEU A 79 11.09 5.15 -9.60
N LEU A 80 12.02 4.29 -10.00
CA LEU A 80 13.22 3.99 -9.22
C LEU A 80 14.06 5.25 -8.98
N LYS A 81 14.18 6.13 -9.97
CA LYS A 81 14.86 7.42 -9.84
C LYS A 81 14.20 8.36 -8.83
N LEU A 82 12.87 8.36 -8.75
CA LEU A 82 12.15 9.15 -7.75
C LEU A 82 12.36 8.60 -6.34
N LEU A 83 12.40 7.26 -6.18
CA LEU A 83 12.74 6.60 -4.92
C LEU A 83 14.16 6.97 -4.46
N ILE A 84 15.17 6.80 -5.32
CA ILE A 84 16.57 7.10 -5.01
C ILE A 84 16.77 8.57 -4.61
N LYS A 85 16.04 9.49 -5.27
CA LYS A 85 16.07 10.92 -4.96
C LYS A 85 15.17 11.31 -3.79
N LYS A 86 14.50 10.36 -3.14
CA LYS A 86 13.56 10.59 -2.03
C LYS A 86 12.43 11.57 -2.38
N GLN A 87 12.04 11.61 -3.64
CA GLN A 87 11.01 12.51 -4.15
C GLN A 87 9.61 11.87 -4.02
N TYR A 88 9.23 11.46 -2.81
CA TYR A 88 8.01 10.70 -2.54
C TYR A 88 6.72 11.45 -2.90
N VAL A 89 6.69 12.76 -2.68
CA VAL A 89 5.54 13.61 -3.09
C VAL A 89 5.38 13.57 -4.60
N LYS A 90 6.48 13.75 -5.34
CA LYS A 90 6.44 13.70 -6.80
C LYS A 90 6.10 12.30 -7.33
N LEU A 91 6.58 11.24 -6.66
CA LEU A 91 6.21 9.86 -6.99
C LEU A 91 4.69 9.69 -6.90
N ARG A 92 4.05 10.15 -5.81
CA ARG A 92 2.60 10.11 -5.64
C ARG A 92 1.85 10.92 -6.70
N GLU A 93 2.34 12.11 -7.03
CA GLU A 93 1.72 12.94 -8.07
C GLU A 93 1.71 12.23 -9.43
N VAL A 94 2.86 11.69 -9.86
CA VAL A 94 2.96 11.03 -11.17
C VAL A 94 2.20 9.70 -11.23
N THR A 95 2.13 8.95 -10.13
CA THR A 95 1.35 7.70 -10.08
C THR A 95 -0.17 7.94 -10.00
N GLU A 96 -0.60 9.09 -9.49
CA GLU A 96 -2.00 9.48 -9.44
C GLU A 96 -2.54 9.92 -10.82
N GLU A 97 -1.67 10.35 -11.72
CA GLU A 97 -2.01 10.74 -13.08
C GLU A 97 -2.08 9.55 -14.05
N GLU A 98 -1.54 8.37 -13.66
CA GLU A 98 -1.52 7.18 -14.50
C GLU A 98 -2.86 6.42 -14.50
N GLN A 99 -3.12 5.69 -15.58
CA GLN A 99 -4.24 4.76 -15.60
C GLN A 99 -3.95 3.58 -14.65
N PRO A 100 -4.94 3.12 -13.87
CA PRO A 100 -4.72 2.03 -12.90
C PRO A 100 -4.15 0.75 -13.52
N ALA A 101 -4.55 0.41 -14.76
CA ALA A 101 -4.04 -0.75 -15.47
C ALA A 101 -2.56 -0.60 -15.85
N ASP A 102 -2.17 0.58 -16.38
CA ASP A 102 -0.79 0.87 -16.78
C ASP A 102 0.13 0.92 -15.54
N LEU A 103 -0.38 1.48 -14.44
CA LEU A 103 0.33 1.48 -13.16
C LEU A 103 0.52 0.06 -12.61
N ALA A 104 -0.47 -0.81 -12.75
CA ALA A 104 -0.38 -2.21 -12.34
C ALA A 104 0.71 -2.95 -13.14
N GLU A 105 0.72 -2.82 -14.47
CA GLU A 105 1.76 -3.40 -15.33
C GLU A 105 3.15 -2.90 -14.91
N LEU A 106 3.30 -1.59 -14.70
CA LEU A 106 4.56 -0.99 -14.28
C LEU A 106 5.02 -1.49 -12.90
N LEU A 107 4.11 -1.70 -11.96
CA LEU A 107 4.42 -2.29 -10.65
C LEU A 107 4.86 -3.75 -10.77
N GLU A 108 4.30 -4.50 -11.71
CA GLU A 108 4.69 -5.89 -11.97
C GLU A 108 6.07 -6.03 -12.60
N GLU A 109 6.53 -5.03 -13.35
CA GLU A 109 7.90 -4.98 -13.87
C GLU A 109 8.97 -4.79 -12.79
N LEU A 110 8.59 -4.26 -11.61
CA LEU A 110 9.51 -4.10 -10.49
C LEU A 110 9.75 -5.46 -9.82
N ASP A 111 10.96 -5.64 -9.26
CA ASP A 111 11.21 -6.75 -8.34
C ASP A 111 10.31 -6.65 -7.10
N GLU A 112 10.15 -7.76 -6.36
CA GLU A 112 9.24 -7.87 -5.22
C GLU A 112 9.46 -6.79 -4.16
N ASN A 113 10.73 -6.47 -3.84
CA ASN A 113 11.06 -5.49 -2.82
C ASN A 113 10.71 -4.07 -3.28
N ASN A 114 11.11 -3.70 -4.49
CA ASN A 114 10.84 -2.38 -5.06
C ASN A 114 9.34 -2.18 -5.30
N ARG A 115 8.62 -3.20 -5.76
CA ARG A 115 7.16 -3.21 -5.90
C ARG A 115 6.50 -2.90 -4.56
N LEU A 116 6.89 -3.60 -3.50
CA LEU A 116 6.35 -3.40 -2.16
C LEU A 116 6.62 -1.99 -1.63
N VAL A 117 7.84 -1.48 -1.81
CA VAL A 117 8.22 -0.12 -1.39
C VAL A 117 7.41 0.93 -2.12
N VAL A 118 7.30 0.83 -3.44
CA VAL A 118 6.47 1.75 -4.25
C VAL A 118 5.02 1.67 -3.82
N PHE A 119 4.46 0.46 -3.70
CA PHE A 119 3.07 0.25 -3.32
C PHE A 119 2.72 0.89 -1.96
N ARG A 120 3.60 0.76 -0.96
CA ARG A 120 3.44 1.43 0.36
C ARG A 120 3.47 2.95 0.28
N LEU A 121 4.10 3.51 -0.74
CA LEU A 121 4.18 4.96 -0.95
C LEU A 121 2.98 5.51 -1.71
N LEU A 122 2.22 4.69 -2.44
CA LEU A 122 1.03 5.13 -3.17
C LEU A 122 -0.03 5.73 -2.22
N LYS A 123 -0.88 6.60 -2.76
CA LYS A 123 -2.13 6.96 -2.08
C LYS A 123 -3.06 5.77 -2.04
N LYS A 124 -3.87 5.67 -1.00
CA LYS A 124 -4.76 4.52 -0.76
C LYS A 124 -5.66 4.23 -1.97
N GLU A 125 -6.28 5.26 -2.52
CA GLU A 125 -7.19 5.15 -3.67
C GLU A 125 -6.46 4.57 -4.88
N VAL A 126 -5.28 5.13 -5.21
CA VAL A 126 -4.42 4.67 -6.32
C VAL A 126 -3.95 3.24 -6.10
N ALA A 127 -3.53 2.91 -4.88
CA ALA A 127 -3.08 1.55 -4.53
C ALA A 127 -4.22 0.52 -4.70
N THR A 128 -5.44 0.84 -4.25
CA THR A 128 -6.60 -0.05 -4.37
C THR A 128 -6.98 -0.28 -5.83
N GLU A 129 -7.02 0.79 -6.63
CA GLU A 129 -7.34 0.69 -8.05
C GLU A 129 -6.28 -0.11 -8.81
N ALA A 130 -4.98 0.18 -8.60
CA ALA A 130 -3.91 -0.57 -9.25
C ALA A 130 -3.91 -2.04 -8.84
N PHE A 131 -4.15 -2.35 -7.56
CA PHE A 131 -4.20 -3.73 -7.05
C PHE A 131 -5.26 -4.57 -7.78
N ALA A 132 -6.42 -3.99 -8.10
CA ALA A 132 -7.50 -4.70 -8.82
C ALA A 132 -7.09 -5.10 -10.26
N TYR A 133 -6.14 -4.41 -10.88
CA TYR A 133 -5.64 -4.72 -12.22
C TYR A 133 -4.40 -5.63 -12.22
N MET A 134 -3.78 -5.87 -11.08
CA MET A 134 -2.60 -6.75 -10.98
C MET A 134 -2.97 -8.22 -11.21
N SER A 135 -2.00 -8.98 -11.70
CA SER A 135 -2.10 -10.45 -11.81
C SER A 135 -2.24 -11.10 -10.42
N ASP A 136 -2.83 -12.29 -10.39
CA ASP A 136 -3.00 -13.05 -9.13
C ASP A 136 -1.67 -13.29 -8.43
N GLU A 137 -0.59 -13.60 -9.20
CA GLU A 137 0.75 -13.83 -8.66
C GLU A 137 1.31 -12.57 -7.98
N ALA A 138 1.23 -11.42 -8.64
CA ALA A 138 1.73 -10.15 -8.09
C ALA A 138 0.91 -9.68 -6.87
N ARG A 139 -0.41 -9.93 -6.87
CA ARG A 139 -1.27 -9.68 -5.71
C ARG A 139 -0.90 -10.56 -4.52
N ASP A 140 -0.69 -11.85 -4.76
CA ASP A 140 -0.28 -12.81 -3.72
C ASP A 140 1.06 -12.43 -3.10
N ASP A 141 2.04 -12.05 -3.92
CA ASP A 141 3.35 -11.58 -3.46
C ASP A 141 3.23 -10.36 -2.56
N LEU A 142 2.50 -9.34 -3.00
CA LEU A 142 2.25 -8.13 -2.20
C LEU A 142 1.57 -8.45 -0.88
N VAL A 143 0.49 -9.22 -0.91
CA VAL A 143 -0.29 -9.58 0.28
C VAL A 143 0.54 -10.39 1.27
N ASN A 144 1.42 -11.28 0.79
CA ASN A 144 2.31 -12.05 1.64
C ASN A 144 3.45 -11.21 2.23
N ALA A 145 3.88 -10.18 1.53
CA ALA A 145 4.92 -9.25 1.99
C ALA A 145 4.41 -8.22 3.02
N PHE A 146 3.10 -7.94 3.02
CA PHE A 146 2.50 -7.10 4.05
C PHE A 146 2.43 -7.82 5.41
N SER A 147 2.69 -7.08 6.48
CA SER A 147 2.42 -7.57 7.82
C SER A 147 0.91 -7.62 8.08
N ASP A 148 0.50 -8.51 8.98
CA ASP A 148 -0.91 -8.60 9.37
C ASP A 148 -1.46 -7.27 9.94
N VAL A 149 -0.62 -6.46 10.57
CA VAL A 149 -1.00 -5.13 11.10
C VAL A 149 -1.29 -4.16 9.96
N GLU A 150 -0.47 -4.16 8.91
CA GLU A 150 -0.69 -3.34 7.72
C GLU A 150 -2.00 -3.71 7.01
N LEU A 151 -2.24 -5.02 6.82
CA LEU A 151 -3.46 -5.51 6.17
C LEU A 151 -4.71 -5.18 6.98
N VAL A 152 -4.68 -5.43 8.29
CA VAL A 152 -5.82 -5.11 9.17
C VAL A 152 -6.07 -3.61 9.21
N GLY A 153 -5.01 -2.79 9.29
CA GLY A 153 -5.12 -1.34 9.26
C GLY A 153 -5.78 -0.84 7.97
N ALA A 154 -5.36 -1.37 6.81
CA ALA A 154 -5.95 -1.02 5.52
C ALA A 154 -7.43 -1.39 5.46
N ILE A 155 -7.79 -2.61 5.88
CA ILE A 155 -9.18 -3.10 5.90
C ILE A 155 -10.07 -2.29 6.86
N GLU A 156 -9.57 -1.91 8.03
CA GLU A 156 -10.36 -1.13 9.00
C GLU A 156 -10.57 0.33 8.59
N GLU A 157 -9.75 0.84 7.69
CA GLU A 157 -9.89 2.18 7.11
C GLU A 157 -10.75 2.24 5.85
N MET A 158 -11.03 1.10 5.21
CA MET A 158 -11.86 1.00 4.01
C MET A 158 -13.35 0.99 4.37
N SER A 159 -14.21 1.32 3.38
CA SER A 159 -15.64 0.99 3.48
C SER A 159 -15.83 -0.53 3.53
N LEU A 160 -16.88 -1.01 4.17
CA LEU A 160 -17.09 -2.46 4.38
C LEU A 160 -17.32 -3.23 3.07
N ASP A 161 -17.91 -2.60 2.05
CA ASP A 161 -18.09 -3.17 0.71
C ASP A 161 -16.75 -3.27 -0.02
N ASP A 162 -15.96 -2.19 -0.09
CA ASP A 162 -14.63 -2.22 -0.69
C ASP A 162 -13.71 -3.23 0.01
N ALA A 163 -13.78 -3.31 1.34
CA ALA A 163 -13.02 -4.27 2.12
C ALA A 163 -13.45 -5.72 1.85
N ALA A 164 -14.74 -5.97 1.59
CA ALA A 164 -15.24 -7.29 1.24
C ALA A 164 -14.76 -7.69 -0.16
N ASP A 165 -14.89 -6.80 -1.15
CA ASP A 165 -14.44 -7.04 -2.52
C ASP A 165 -12.92 -7.34 -2.53
N LEU A 166 -12.13 -6.55 -1.81
CA LEU A 166 -10.69 -6.80 -1.69
C LEU A 166 -10.37 -8.17 -1.07
N LEU A 167 -11.14 -8.58 -0.03
CA LEU A 167 -10.93 -9.87 0.63
C LEU A 167 -11.38 -11.06 -0.23
N GLU A 168 -12.36 -10.90 -1.12
CA GLU A 168 -12.78 -11.96 -2.05
C GLU A 168 -11.66 -12.32 -3.03
N ASP A 169 -10.82 -11.36 -3.39
CA ASP A 169 -9.67 -11.55 -4.27
C ASP A 169 -8.43 -12.09 -3.55
N MET A 170 -8.44 -12.20 -2.22
CA MET A 170 -7.28 -12.64 -1.44
C MET A 170 -7.27 -14.16 -1.18
N PRO A 171 -6.08 -14.78 -1.02
CA PRO A 171 -5.98 -16.17 -0.59
C PRO A 171 -6.70 -16.43 0.73
N ALA A 172 -7.43 -17.53 0.85
CA ALA A 172 -8.23 -17.87 2.03
C ALA A 172 -7.43 -17.84 3.36
N GLY A 173 -6.13 -18.16 3.31
CA GLY A 173 -5.24 -18.07 4.47
C GLY A 173 -5.02 -16.64 4.96
N VAL A 174 -4.96 -15.68 4.05
CA VAL A 174 -4.84 -14.25 4.34
C VAL A 174 -6.14 -13.71 4.89
N VAL A 175 -7.26 -13.99 4.22
CA VAL A 175 -8.61 -13.60 4.66
C VAL A 175 -8.83 -14.03 6.11
N LYS A 176 -8.50 -15.28 6.43
CA LYS A 176 -8.62 -15.80 7.80
C LYS A 176 -7.78 -15.00 8.80
N ARG A 177 -6.49 -14.74 8.48
CA ARG A 177 -5.60 -13.98 9.37
C ARG A 177 -6.10 -12.55 9.60
N VAL A 178 -6.54 -11.87 8.54
CA VAL A 178 -7.11 -10.52 8.62
C VAL A 178 -8.36 -10.50 9.49
N LEU A 179 -9.33 -11.38 9.22
CA LEU A 179 -10.57 -11.46 10.00
C LEU A 179 -10.33 -11.82 11.47
N GLU A 180 -9.37 -12.72 11.78
CA GLU A 180 -9.04 -13.07 13.17
C GLU A 180 -8.46 -11.88 13.96
N LYS A 181 -7.74 -10.97 13.29
CA LYS A 181 -7.06 -9.83 13.91
C LYS A 181 -7.85 -8.52 13.85
N SER A 182 -8.84 -8.43 12.97
CA SER A 182 -9.73 -7.27 12.87
C SER A 182 -10.64 -7.13 14.11
N SER A 183 -11.18 -5.92 14.32
CA SER A 183 -12.15 -5.66 15.37
C SER A 183 -13.35 -6.61 15.25
N LYS A 184 -14.01 -6.87 16.37
CA LYS A 184 -15.19 -7.74 16.38
C LYS A 184 -16.30 -7.22 15.45
N GLN A 185 -16.49 -5.91 15.41
CA GLN A 185 -17.51 -5.27 14.58
C GLN A 185 -17.21 -5.44 13.09
N THR A 186 -15.99 -5.11 12.66
CA THR A 186 -15.51 -5.26 11.29
C THR A 186 -15.62 -6.70 10.83
N ARG A 187 -15.13 -7.65 11.63
CA ARG A 187 -15.20 -9.08 11.34
C ARG A 187 -16.62 -9.59 11.16
N GLU A 188 -17.57 -9.21 12.05
CA GLU A 188 -18.97 -9.63 11.94
C GLU A 188 -19.64 -9.05 10.68
N SER A 189 -19.30 -7.81 10.31
CA SER A 189 -19.83 -7.15 9.13
C SER A 189 -19.26 -7.76 7.85
N LEU A 190 -17.96 -7.94 7.76
CA LEU A 190 -17.30 -8.56 6.61
C LEU A 190 -17.75 -10.01 6.40
N ASN A 191 -17.84 -10.82 7.47
CA ASN A 191 -18.38 -12.17 7.36
C ASN A 191 -19.80 -12.22 6.80
N LYS A 192 -20.64 -11.20 7.04
CA LYS A 192 -21.99 -11.14 6.43
C LYS A 192 -21.90 -10.87 4.95
N LEU A 193 -21.05 -9.93 4.52
CA LEU A 193 -20.89 -9.57 3.12
C LEU A 193 -20.31 -10.75 2.32
N LEU A 194 -19.22 -11.34 2.78
CA LEU A 194 -18.56 -12.49 2.17
C LEU A 194 -19.43 -13.77 2.09
N ASN A 195 -20.52 -13.84 2.84
CA ASN A 195 -21.46 -14.97 2.77
C ASN A 195 -22.60 -14.76 1.75
N TYR A 196 -22.73 -13.60 1.13
CA TYR A 196 -23.69 -13.40 0.04
C TYR A 196 -23.19 -14.10 -1.23
N PRO A 197 -24.10 -14.68 -2.04
CA PRO A 197 -23.72 -15.21 -3.34
C PRO A 197 -23.18 -14.10 -4.24
N GLU A 198 -22.15 -14.40 -5.03
CA GLU A 198 -21.65 -13.49 -6.06
C GLU A 198 -22.78 -12.92 -6.93
N SER A 199 -22.66 -11.66 -7.33
CA SER A 199 -23.65 -10.95 -8.15
C SER A 199 -25.05 -10.87 -7.54
N SER A 200 -25.22 -11.12 -6.24
CA SER A 200 -26.48 -10.87 -5.53
C SER A 200 -26.60 -9.40 -5.12
N ALA A 201 -27.82 -8.93 -4.80
CA ALA A 201 -27.99 -7.59 -4.24
C ALA A 201 -27.23 -7.42 -2.91
N GLY A 202 -27.03 -8.50 -2.17
CA GLY A 202 -26.28 -8.51 -0.90
C GLY A 202 -24.78 -8.30 -1.07
N SER A 203 -24.17 -8.85 -2.15
CA SER A 203 -22.75 -8.66 -2.45
C SER A 203 -22.44 -7.28 -3.04
N LEU A 204 -23.43 -6.63 -3.65
CA LEU A 204 -23.27 -5.30 -4.29
C LEU A 204 -23.73 -4.14 -3.40
N MET A 205 -24.18 -4.39 -2.17
CA MET A 205 -24.68 -3.34 -1.28
C MET A 205 -23.60 -2.85 -0.34
N THR A 206 -23.60 -1.54 -0.06
CA THR A 206 -22.93 -1.03 1.12
C THR A 206 -23.82 -1.19 2.36
N PRO A 207 -23.33 -1.78 3.46
CA PRO A 207 -24.05 -1.83 4.73
C PRO A 207 -23.94 -0.51 5.51
N GLU A 208 -23.10 0.41 5.08
CA GLU A 208 -22.80 1.68 5.74
C GLU A 208 -23.76 2.77 5.26
N TYR A 209 -24.95 2.81 5.82
CA TYR A 209 -25.94 3.83 5.50
C TYR A 209 -26.61 4.40 6.74
N VAL A 210 -26.97 5.68 6.69
CA VAL A 210 -27.76 6.33 7.72
C VAL A 210 -29.25 6.18 7.41
N ARG A 211 -29.97 5.51 8.28
CA ARG A 211 -31.43 5.38 8.15
C ARG A 211 -32.13 6.62 8.69
N LEU A 212 -32.72 7.41 7.81
CA LEU A 212 -33.59 8.53 8.17
C LEU A 212 -35.05 8.14 8.00
N ARG A 213 -35.90 8.66 8.87
CA ARG A 213 -37.37 8.44 8.82
C ARG A 213 -38.05 9.75 8.42
N GLU A 214 -39.19 9.63 7.75
CA GLU A 214 -39.95 10.79 7.25
C GLU A 214 -40.47 11.70 8.38
N ASP A 215 -40.65 11.17 9.58
CA ASP A 215 -41.14 11.90 10.76
C ASP A 215 -40.01 12.61 11.54
N MET A 216 -38.76 12.46 11.13
CA MET A 216 -37.62 13.15 11.76
C MET A 216 -37.57 14.63 11.41
N THR A 217 -37.28 15.44 12.41
CA THR A 217 -36.90 16.85 12.16
C THR A 217 -35.49 16.91 11.57
N VAL A 218 -35.16 18.02 10.91
CA VAL A 218 -33.82 18.26 10.35
C VAL A 218 -32.73 18.11 11.43
N ALA A 219 -32.96 18.62 12.64
CA ALA A 219 -32.03 18.47 13.75
C ALA A 219 -31.80 17.00 14.14
N GLN A 220 -32.85 16.18 14.20
CA GLN A 220 -32.74 14.75 14.49
C GLN A 220 -32.05 13.99 13.37
N ALA A 221 -32.28 14.37 12.11
CA ALA A 221 -31.58 13.78 10.97
C ALA A 221 -30.07 14.07 11.03
N PHE A 222 -29.66 15.32 11.31
CA PHE A 222 -28.26 15.65 11.51
C PHE A 222 -27.62 14.96 12.71
N GLU A 223 -28.37 14.75 13.80
CA GLU A 223 -27.86 13.95 14.93
C GLU A 223 -27.65 12.49 14.55
N ALA A 224 -28.55 11.91 13.76
CA ALA A 224 -28.39 10.53 13.27
C ALA A 224 -27.16 10.38 12.38
N ILE A 225 -26.93 11.33 11.46
CA ILE A 225 -25.76 11.35 10.57
C ILE A 225 -24.44 11.49 11.36
N ARG A 226 -24.42 12.29 12.42
CA ARG A 226 -23.18 12.53 13.21
C ARG A 226 -22.84 11.38 14.17
N LYS A 227 -23.74 10.44 14.39
CA LYS A 227 -23.54 9.27 15.29
C LYS A 227 -22.97 8.06 14.56
N GLN A 228 -22.89 8.11 13.26
CA GLN A 228 -22.25 7.13 12.41
C GLN A 228 -20.83 7.57 12.10
#